data_fd6f1e488e6e015f128291228c4d76b4
#
_entry.id   fd6f1e488e6e015f128291228c4d76b4
#
_cell.length_a   1.000
_cell.length_b   1.000
_cell.length_c   1.000
_cell.angle_alpha   90.00
_cell.angle_beta   90.00
_cell.angle_gamma   90.00
#
_symmetry.space_group_name_H-M   'P 1'
#
loop_
_entity.id
_entity.type
_entity.pdbx_description
1 polymer ?
#
loop_
_entity_poly.entity_id
_entity_poly.type
_entity_poly.pdbx_seq_one_letter_code
_entity_poly.pdbx_strand_id
1 'polypeptide(L)'
;MASWWFVGLVAGILFTPGPTNTLLATAGLQSGWLRAAKLIPFELAGYVVAISVWGYGMAQMTAQWPPLPTLMKTLSAVYLAFLAMRLWQTAAASNGFTGRIAAPHLFMATLLNPKALLFATAVFPVSAWQTWLGYATNMLEFALLASVAACAWIALGASLRQAEYTCLQAAHLQRLAACVLSVFAFGLLWSALPVGF
;
A
#
# COMPACT_ATOMS: atom_id res chain seq x y z
N MET A 1 -3.76 -24.60 9.57
CA MET A 1 -2.65 -24.18 10.45
C MET A 1 -1.88 -23.09 9.72
N ALA A 2 -1.64 -21.95 10.39
CA ALA A 2 -0.82 -20.89 9.82
C ALA A 2 0.55 -21.47 9.44
N SER A 3 0.92 -21.35 8.18
CA SER A 3 2.28 -21.71 7.76
C SER A 3 3.20 -20.59 8.24
N TRP A 4 4.21 -20.90 9.06
CA TRP A 4 5.20 -19.91 9.51
C TRP A 4 5.86 -19.17 8.33
N TRP A 5 5.96 -19.86 7.18
CA TRP A 5 6.42 -19.24 5.93
C TRP A 5 5.47 -18.16 5.43
N PHE A 6 4.14 -18.39 5.46
CA PHE A 6 3.15 -17.39 5.08
C PHE A 6 3.24 -16.16 5.98
N VAL A 7 3.25 -16.35 7.31
CA VAL A 7 3.39 -15.26 8.28
C VAL A 7 4.68 -14.47 8.07
N GLY A 8 5.81 -15.17 7.89
CA GLY A 8 7.12 -14.54 7.68
C GLY A 8 7.18 -13.72 6.39
N LEU A 9 6.67 -14.28 5.27
CA LEU A 9 6.63 -13.57 3.98
C LEU A 9 5.69 -12.36 4.03
N VAL A 10 4.48 -12.54 4.55
CA VAL A 10 3.51 -11.43 4.67
C VAL A 10 4.09 -10.31 5.53
N ALA A 11 4.61 -10.65 6.72
CA ALA A 11 5.21 -9.66 7.61
C ALA A 11 6.40 -8.95 6.94
N GLY A 12 7.33 -9.70 6.34
CA GLY A 12 8.49 -9.14 5.64
C GLY A 12 8.08 -8.11 4.58
N ILE A 13 7.10 -8.46 3.72
CA ILE A 13 6.62 -7.57 2.66
C ILE A 13 5.86 -6.37 3.24
N LEU A 14 5.02 -6.56 4.28
CA LEU A 14 4.25 -5.47 4.89
C LEU A 14 5.15 -4.44 5.58
N PHE A 15 6.24 -4.88 6.22
CA PHE A 15 7.19 -3.97 6.87
C PHE A 15 8.17 -3.30 5.90
N THR A 16 8.27 -3.74 4.64
CA THR A 16 9.05 -2.97 3.65
C THR A 16 8.38 -1.62 3.37
N PRO A 17 9.13 -0.53 3.23
CA PRO A 17 8.58 0.77 2.81
C PRO A 17 7.78 0.61 1.51
N GLY A 18 6.68 1.34 1.43
CA GLY A 18 5.81 1.29 0.25
C GLY A 18 4.73 2.37 0.31
N PRO A 19 3.91 2.48 -0.76
CA PRO A 19 2.97 3.60 -0.91
C PRO A 19 2.04 3.77 0.29
N THR A 20 1.34 2.71 0.72
CA THR A 20 0.37 2.78 1.82
C THR A 20 1.05 2.99 3.17
N ASN A 21 2.16 2.31 3.43
CA ASN A 21 2.95 2.47 4.66
C ASN A 21 3.43 3.91 4.84
N THR A 22 3.91 4.51 3.75
CA THR A 22 4.36 5.90 3.74
C THR A 22 3.21 6.86 4.01
N LEU A 23 2.03 6.62 3.42
CA LEU A 23 0.81 7.39 3.70
C LEU A 23 0.37 7.26 5.16
N LEU A 24 0.42 6.05 5.74
CA LEU A 24 0.08 5.81 7.14
C LEU A 24 1.05 6.50 8.09
N ALA A 25 2.37 6.41 7.85
CA ALA A 25 3.36 7.15 8.63
C ALA A 25 3.15 8.67 8.52
N THR A 26 2.87 9.17 7.32
CA THR A 26 2.53 10.58 7.10
C THR A 26 1.27 10.99 7.85
N ALA A 27 0.23 10.16 7.85
CA ALA A 27 -1.00 10.41 8.61
C ALA A 27 -0.74 10.45 10.12
N GLY A 28 0.10 9.53 10.62
CA GLY A 28 0.56 9.50 12.02
C GLY A 28 1.27 10.79 12.40
N LEU A 29 2.21 11.25 11.57
CA LEU A 29 2.92 12.52 11.76
C LEU A 29 1.96 13.72 11.77
N GLN A 30 1.04 13.78 10.83
CA GLN A 30 0.12 14.92 10.67
C GLN A 30 -0.94 15.00 11.76
N SER A 31 -1.58 13.89 12.07
CA SER A 31 -2.79 13.85 12.89
C SER A 31 -2.64 13.13 14.24
N GLY A 32 -1.50 12.52 14.48
CA GLY A 32 -1.23 11.66 15.64
C GLY A 32 -1.91 10.30 15.55
N TRP A 33 -1.57 9.43 16.49
CA TRP A 33 -1.98 8.03 16.52
C TRP A 33 -3.50 7.82 16.38
N LEU A 34 -4.28 8.40 17.30
CA LEU A 34 -5.71 8.12 17.41
C LEU A 34 -6.51 8.49 16.16
N ARG A 35 -6.10 9.55 15.48
CA ARG A 35 -6.79 9.99 14.26
C ARG A 35 -6.33 9.18 13.05
N ALA A 36 -5.04 8.87 12.96
CA ALA A 36 -4.49 8.09 11.86
C ALA A 36 -4.95 6.62 11.93
N ALA A 37 -5.13 6.04 13.12
CA ALA A 37 -5.62 4.68 13.28
C ALA A 37 -7.01 4.44 12.64
N LYS A 38 -7.83 5.49 12.51
CA LYS A 38 -9.12 5.41 11.78
C LYS A 38 -8.99 5.11 10.30
N LEU A 39 -7.78 5.20 9.75
CA LEU A 39 -7.48 4.87 8.35
C LEU A 39 -7.23 3.38 8.13
N ILE A 40 -6.90 2.61 9.18
CA ILE A 40 -6.59 1.17 9.08
C ILE A 40 -7.70 0.37 8.39
N PRO A 41 -8.99 0.53 8.73
CA PRO A 41 -10.06 -0.20 8.04
C PRO A 41 -10.11 0.04 6.53
N PHE A 42 -9.75 1.24 6.08
CA PHE A 42 -9.74 1.58 4.65
C PHE A 42 -8.55 0.97 3.92
N GLU A 43 -7.40 0.87 4.57
CA GLU A 43 -6.27 0.11 4.04
C GLU A 43 -6.62 -1.38 3.92
N LEU A 44 -7.16 -1.97 4.98
CA LEU A 44 -7.58 -3.37 4.99
C LEU A 44 -8.63 -3.66 3.90
N ALA A 45 -9.64 -2.80 3.77
CA ALA A 45 -10.63 -2.93 2.72
C ALA A 45 -10.00 -2.87 1.32
N GLY A 46 -9.05 -1.97 1.10
CA GLY A 46 -8.29 -1.88 -0.14
C GLY A 46 -7.52 -3.16 -0.45
N TYR A 47 -6.81 -3.73 0.54
CA TYR A 47 -6.12 -5.01 0.39
C TYR A 47 -7.08 -6.17 0.15
N VAL A 48 -8.16 -6.29 0.92
CA VAL A 48 -9.16 -7.36 0.75
C VAL A 48 -9.71 -7.35 -0.67
N VAL A 49 -10.13 -6.19 -1.17
CA VAL A 49 -10.65 -6.07 -2.53
C VAL A 49 -9.58 -6.41 -3.57
N ALA A 50 -8.39 -5.80 -3.46
CA ALA A 50 -7.32 -5.99 -4.43
C ALA A 50 -6.85 -7.45 -4.49
N ILE A 51 -6.55 -8.05 -3.33
CA ILE A 51 -6.07 -9.43 -3.25
C ILE A 51 -7.14 -10.40 -3.77
N SER A 52 -8.43 -10.18 -3.46
CA SER A 52 -9.52 -11.01 -3.94
C SER A 52 -9.68 -10.93 -5.46
N VAL A 53 -9.67 -9.71 -6.01
CA VAL A 53 -9.77 -9.51 -7.46
C VAL A 53 -8.60 -10.18 -8.18
N TRP A 54 -7.38 -9.99 -7.69
CA TRP A 54 -6.20 -10.61 -8.29
C TRP A 54 -6.17 -12.13 -8.10
N GLY A 55 -6.51 -12.64 -6.91
CA GLY A 55 -6.44 -14.08 -6.62
C GLY A 55 -7.49 -14.89 -7.35
N TYR A 56 -8.75 -14.44 -7.35
CA TYR A 56 -9.82 -15.16 -8.07
C TYR A 56 -9.88 -14.82 -9.57
N GLY A 57 -9.52 -13.58 -9.94
CA GLY A 57 -9.72 -13.08 -11.30
C GLY A 57 -8.55 -13.32 -12.24
N MET A 58 -7.33 -13.34 -11.70
CA MET A 58 -6.12 -13.25 -12.51
C MET A 58 -5.99 -14.36 -13.56
N ALA A 59 -6.16 -15.63 -13.16
CA ALA A 59 -5.99 -16.75 -14.08
C ALA A 59 -7.02 -16.74 -15.22
N GLN A 60 -8.27 -16.49 -14.90
CA GLN A 60 -9.36 -16.52 -15.87
C GLN A 60 -9.39 -15.25 -16.74
N MET A 61 -9.22 -14.08 -16.11
CA MET A 61 -9.29 -12.82 -16.83
C MET A 61 -8.08 -12.58 -17.73
N THR A 62 -6.87 -12.98 -17.30
CA THR A 62 -5.67 -12.85 -18.14
C THR A 62 -5.70 -13.78 -19.34
N ALA A 63 -6.29 -14.97 -19.21
CA ALA A 63 -6.46 -15.89 -20.32
C ALA A 63 -7.40 -15.31 -21.39
N GLN A 64 -8.45 -14.58 -20.98
CA GLN A 64 -9.42 -13.96 -21.90
C GLN A 64 -8.93 -12.59 -22.42
N TRP A 65 -8.19 -11.87 -21.61
CA TRP A 65 -7.70 -10.52 -21.94
C TRP A 65 -6.24 -10.32 -21.50
N PRO A 66 -5.27 -10.75 -22.31
CA PRO A 66 -3.84 -10.70 -21.99
C PRO A 66 -3.29 -9.32 -21.60
N PRO A 67 -3.82 -8.16 -22.09
CA PRO A 67 -3.33 -6.84 -21.69
C PRO A 67 -3.75 -6.39 -20.29
N LEU A 68 -4.66 -7.11 -19.59
CA LEU A 68 -5.18 -6.70 -18.28
C LEU A 68 -4.07 -6.43 -17.23
N PRO A 69 -3.07 -7.28 -17.02
CA PRO A 69 -2.00 -7.01 -16.05
C PRO A 69 -1.21 -5.74 -16.37
N THR A 70 -0.94 -5.49 -17.65
CA THR A 70 -0.24 -4.28 -18.10
C THR A 70 -1.07 -3.04 -17.85
N LEU A 71 -2.36 -3.08 -18.17
CA LEU A 71 -3.29 -1.98 -17.88
C LEU A 71 -3.32 -1.65 -16.39
N MET A 72 -3.44 -2.65 -15.53
CA MET A 72 -3.48 -2.46 -14.07
C MET A 72 -2.17 -1.88 -13.53
N LYS A 73 -1.02 -2.35 -14.01
CA LYS A 73 0.29 -1.77 -13.66
C LYS A 73 0.38 -0.30 -14.07
N THR A 74 -0.07 0.02 -15.27
CA THR A 74 -0.04 1.39 -15.79
C THR A 74 -0.95 2.31 -14.99
N LEU A 75 -2.19 1.92 -14.70
CA LEU A 75 -3.12 2.68 -13.87
C LEU A 75 -2.56 2.90 -12.45
N SER A 76 -1.97 1.86 -11.86
CA SER A 76 -1.32 1.95 -10.56
C SER A 76 -0.16 2.94 -10.58
N ALA A 77 0.69 2.88 -11.60
CA ALA A 77 1.82 3.78 -11.74
C ALA A 77 1.39 5.24 -11.91
N VAL A 78 0.39 5.51 -12.74
CA VAL A 78 -0.16 6.88 -12.94
C VAL A 78 -0.73 7.41 -11.63
N TYR A 79 -1.47 6.58 -10.89
CA TYR A 79 -2.05 6.99 -9.61
C TYR A 79 -0.97 7.28 -8.55
N LEU A 80 0.08 6.42 -8.46
CA LEU A 80 1.19 6.64 -7.53
C LEU A 80 2.00 7.90 -7.90
N ALA A 81 2.22 8.16 -9.19
CA ALA A 81 2.88 9.37 -9.66
C ALA A 81 2.06 10.62 -9.29
N PHE A 82 0.74 10.57 -9.45
CA PHE A 82 -0.16 11.65 -9.04
C PHE A 82 -0.05 11.92 -7.52
N LEU A 83 -0.07 10.88 -6.68
CA LEU A 83 0.10 11.03 -5.24
C LEU A 83 1.48 11.59 -4.86
N ALA A 84 2.54 11.11 -5.51
CA ALA A 84 3.90 11.61 -5.30
C ALA A 84 4.00 13.10 -5.60
N MET A 85 3.44 13.52 -6.72
CA MET A 85 3.39 14.94 -7.12
C MET A 85 2.63 15.78 -6.10
N ARG A 86 1.46 15.32 -5.62
CA ARG A 86 0.69 16.02 -4.58
C ARG A 86 1.47 16.18 -3.29
N LEU A 87 2.13 15.11 -2.81
CA LEU A 87 2.94 15.17 -1.60
C LEU A 87 4.13 16.11 -1.77
N TRP A 88 4.76 16.11 -2.93
CA TRP A 88 5.89 17.02 -3.22
C TRP A 88 5.46 18.49 -3.23
N GLN A 89 4.36 18.82 -3.88
CA GLN A 89 3.82 20.18 -3.95
C GLN A 89 3.42 20.71 -2.57
N THR A 90 2.78 19.87 -1.75
CA THR A 90 2.38 20.26 -0.40
C THR A 90 3.57 20.39 0.56
N ALA A 91 4.63 19.61 0.35
CA ALA A 91 5.88 19.77 1.10
C ALA A 91 6.62 21.08 0.77
N ALA A 92 6.43 21.64 -0.43
CA ALA A 92 7.02 22.90 -0.87
C ALA A 92 6.23 24.14 -0.39
N ALA A 93 4.94 23.98 -0.08
CA ALA A 93 4.11 25.07 0.45
C ALA A 93 4.49 25.31 1.91
N SER A 94 5.07 26.47 2.20
CA SER A 94 5.59 26.87 3.52
C SER A 94 4.56 26.90 4.66
N ASN A 95 3.28 26.70 4.37
CA ASN A 95 2.18 26.71 5.34
C ASN A 95 1.87 25.34 5.97
N GLY A 96 2.78 24.37 5.91
CA GLY A 96 2.53 23.02 6.41
C GLY A 96 1.41 22.32 5.62
N PHE A 97 1.50 21.05 5.44
CA PHE A 97 0.47 20.26 4.77
C PHE A 97 -0.86 20.40 5.54
N THR A 98 -1.79 21.20 5.05
CA THR A 98 -3.13 21.36 5.61
C THR A 98 -4.09 20.23 5.17
N GLY A 99 -3.72 19.44 4.17
CA GLY A 99 -4.49 18.31 3.67
C GLY A 99 -4.21 17.05 4.46
N ARG A 100 -5.17 16.59 5.27
CA ARG A 100 -5.12 15.27 5.91
C ARG A 100 -5.14 14.17 4.84
N ILE A 101 -4.42 13.08 5.11
CA ILE A 101 -4.59 11.85 4.31
C ILE A 101 -6.05 11.41 4.47
N ALA A 102 -6.82 11.51 3.38
CA ALA A 102 -8.22 11.12 3.41
C ALA A 102 -8.36 9.60 3.20
N ALA A 103 -9.36 9.01 3.84
CA ALA A 103 -9.64 7.59 3.75
C ALA A 103 -9.79 7.06 2.30
N PRO A 104 -10.49 7.76 1.38
CA PRO A 104 -10.57 7.33 -0.02
C PRO A 104 -9.21 7.29 -0.72
N HIS A 105 -8.30 8.22 -0.41
CA HIS A 105 -6.96 8.22 -1.01
C HIS A 105 -6.13 7.01 -0.55
N LEU A 106 -6.21 6.67 0.75
CA LEU A 106 -5.53 5.48 1.26
C LEU A 106 -6.11 4.20 0.67
N PHE A 107 -7.45 4.08 0.62
CA PHE A 107 -8.13 2.94 0.01
C PHE A 107 -7.69 2.74 -1.45
N MET A 108 -7.71 3.81 -2.26
CA MET A 108 -7.29 3.74 -3.67
C MET A 108 -5.80 3.45 -3.82
N ALA A 109 -4.95 4.03 -2.96
CA ALA A 109 -3.52 3.72 -2.96
C ALA A 109 -3.26 2.25 -2.62
N THR A 110 -4.06 1.65 -1.73
CA THR A 110 -3.97 0.24 -1.37
C THR A 110 -4.53 -0.66 -2.46
N LEU A 111 -5.68 -0.29 -3.03
CA LEU A 111 -6.31 -1.02 -4.13
C LEU A 111 -5.37 -1.15 -5.33
N LEU A 112 -4.65 -0.08 -5.66
CA LEU A 112 -3.69 -0.01 -6.77
C LEU A 112 -2.25 -0.37 -6.34
N ASN A 113 -2.07 -0.87 -5.12
CA ASN A 113 -0.74 -1.20 -4.60
C ASN A 113 -0.21 -2.49 -5.25
N PRO A 114 0.98 -2.46 -5.86
CA PRO A 114 1.58 -3.67 -6.44
C PRO A 114 1.84 -4.77 -5.42
N LYS A 115 1.95 -4.44 -4.13
CA LYS A 115 2.05 -5.46 -3.07
C LYS A 115 0.80 -6.34 -3.01
N ALA A 116 -0.40 -5.81 -3.29
CA ALA A 116 -1.62 -6.60 -3.30
C ALA A 116 -1.59 -7.69 -4.40
N LEU A 117 -1.07 -7.35 -5.58
CA LEU A 117 -0.83 -8.33 -6.64
C LEU A 117 0.18 -9.39 -6.20
N LEU A 118 1.30 -8.97 -5.59
CA LEU A 118 2.33 -9.88 -5.09
C LEU A 118 1.77 -10.83 -4.02
N PHE A 119 0.96 -10.32 -3.08
CA PHE A 119 0.30 -11.17 -2.08
C PHE A 119 -0.61 -12.20 -2.75
N ALA A 120 -1.48 -11.78 -3.67
CA ALA A 120 -2.43 -12.66 -4.33
C ALA A 120 -1.77 -13.77 -5.17
N THR A 121 -0.65 -13.46 -5.84
CA THR A 121 -0.06 -14.36 -6.86
C THR A 121 1.13 -15.15 -6.37
N ALA A 122 1.87 -14.64 -5.39
CA ALA A 122 3.12 -15.26 -4.95
C ALA A 122 3.12 -15.68 -3.47
N VAL A 123 2.27 -15.10 -2.63
CA VAL A 123 2.29 -15.34 -1.18
C VAL A 123 1.11 -16.17 -0.72
N PHE A 124 -0.10 -15.86 -1.20
CA PHE A 124 -1.28 -16.65 -0.86
C PHE A 124 -1.18 -18.04 -1.47
N PRO A 125 -1.38 -19.11 -0.68
CA PRO A 125 -1.30 -20.46 -1.21
C PRO A 125 -2.46 -20.74 -2.17
N VAL A 126 -2.23 -21.61 -3.16
CA VAL A 126 -3.26 -21.98 -4.15
C VAL A 126 -4.53 -22.49 -3.48
N SER A 127 -4.40 -23.20 -2.35
CA SER A 127 -5.53 -23.70 -1.55
C SER A 127 -6.44 -22.59 -1.00
N ALA A 128 -5.91 -21.35 -0.84
CA ALA A 128 -6.73 -20.21 -0.42
C ALA A 128 -7.82 -19.87 -1.44
N TRP A 129 -7.61 -20.17 -2.72
CA TRP A 129 -8.54 -19.85 -3.79
C TRP A 129 -9.53 -20.98 -4.11
N GLN A 130 -9.33 -22.18 -3.52
CA GLN A 130 -10.12 -23.37 -3.81
C GLN A 130 -11.35 -23.52 -2.91
N THR A 131 -11.30 -23.00 -1.68
CA THR A 131 -12.38 -23.11 -0.70
C THR A 131 -12.61 -21.79 0.02
N TRP A 132 -13.88 -21.51 0.39
CA TRP A 132 -14.20 -20.33 1.20
C TRP A 132 -13.46 -20.32 2.53
N LEU A 133 -13.32 -21.46 3.19
CA LEU A 133 -12.60 -21.56 4.45
C LEU A 133 -11.10 -21.27 4.27
N GLY A 134 -10.49 -21.78 3.20
CA GLY A 134 -9.10 -21.49 2.86
C GLY A 134 -8.87 -20.00 2.61
N TYR A 135 -9.77 -19.36 1.86
CA TYR A 135 -9.73 -17.92 1.63
C TYR A 135 -9.88 -17.13 2.94
N ALA A 136 -10.92 -17.42 3.72
CA ALA A 136 -11.24 -16.67 4.93
C ALA A 136 -10.12 -16.77 5.97
N THR A 137 -9.54 -17.95 6.17
CA THR A 137 -8.44 -18.13 7.14
C THR A 137 -7.19 -17.38 6.73
N ASN A 138 -6.73 -17.52 5.48
CA ASN A 138 -5.54 -16.80 5.00
C ASN A 138 -5.75 -15.28 4.95
N MET A 139 -6.96 -14.83 4.57
CA MET A 139 -7.30 -13.40 4.55
C MET A 139 -7.36 -12.82 5.96
N LEU A 140 -7.88 -13.56 6.95
CA LEU A 140 -7.91 -13.13 8.34
C LEU A 140 -6.48 -13.01 8.92
N GLU A 141 -5.63 -14.01 8.68
CA GLU A 141 -4.21 -13.97 9.07
C GLU A 141 -3.50 -12.77 8.44
N PHE A 142 -3.71 -12.55 7.14
CA PHE A 142 -3.19 -11.39 6.43
C PHE A 142 -3.68 -10.07 7.04
N ALA A 143 -4.99 -9.94 7.30
CA ALA A 143 -5.59 -8.72 7.86
C ALA A 143 -5.06 -8.40 9.26
N LEU A 144 -4.83 -9.42 10.10
CA LEU A 144 -4.21 -9.24 11.41
C LEU A 144 -2.77 -8.72 11.27
N LEU A 145 -1.95 -9.32 10.41
CA LEU A 145 -0.58 -8.89 10.17
C LEU A 145 -0.53 -7.48 9.56
N ALA A 146 -1.42 -7.18 8.61
CA ALA A 146 -1.53 -5.87 7.99
C ALA A 146 -1.93 -4.79 9.03
N SER A 147 -2.84 -5.13 9.96
CA SER A 147 -3.21 -4.23 11.06
C SER A 147 -2.02 -3.92 11.96
N VAL A 148 -1.22 -4.93 12.30
CA VAL A 148 -0.01 -4.74 13.12
C VAL A 148 1.00 -3.85 12.40
N ALA A 149 1.24 -4.11 11.11
CA ALA A 149 2.15 -3.30 10.29
C ALA A 149 1.64 -1.86 10.16
N ALA A 150 0.35 -1.65 9.89
CA ALA A 150 -0.28 -0.33 9.83
C ALA A 150 -0.12 0.43 11.15
N CYS A 151 -0.37 -0.24 12.28
CA CYS A 151 -0.12 0.32 13.60
C CYS A 151 1.33 0.74 13.77
N ALA A 152 2.30 -0.08 13.39
CA ALA A 152 3.72 0.24 13.51
C ALA A 152 4.10 1.47 12.67
N TRP A 153 3.63 1.56 11.43
CA TRP A 153 3.89 2.70 10.55
C TRP A 153 3.25 4.00 11.06
N ILE A 154 2.02 3.94 11.57
CA ILE A 154 1.33 5.08 12.21
C ILE A 154 2.08 5.50 13.47
N ALA A 155 2.52 4.55 14.31
CA ALA A 155 3.28 4.81 15.53
C ALA A 155 4.60 5.49 15.22
N LEU A 156 5.32 5.02 14.19
CA LEU A 156 6.54 5.65 13.71
C LEU A 156 6.28 7.12 13.34
N GLY A 157 5.26 7.41 12.55
CA GLY A 157 4.91 8.78 12.19
C GLY A 157 4.49 9.64 13.39
N ALA A 158 3.70 9.08 14.31
CA ALA A 158 3.24 9.77 15.50
C ALA A 158 4.36 10.06 16.51
N SER A 159 5.34 9.18 16.65
CA SER A 159 6.52 9.40 17.51
C SER A 159 7.39 10.55 16.97
N LEU A 160 7.55 10.63 15.66
CA LEU A 160 8.25 11.74 15.02
C LEU A 160 7.54 13.08 15.27
N ARG A 161 6.22 13.10 15.37
CA ARG A 161 5.46 14.30 15.74
C ARG A 161 5.74 14.76 17.17
N GLN A 162 5.87 13.86 18.13
CA GLN A 162 6.08 14.16 19.55
C GLN A 162 7.48 14.70 19.84
N ALA A 163 8.45 14.38 18.99
CA ALA A 163 9.84 14.80 19.17
C ALA A 163 10.11 16.28 18.78
N GLU A 164 9.09 17.15 18.82
CA GLU A 164 9.17 18.57 18.47
C GLU A 164 9.77 18.82 17.08
N TYR A 165 9.51 17.92 16.15
CA TYR A 165 9.96 18.09 14.78
C TYR A 165 9.38 19.35 14.17
N THR A 166 10.26 20.22 13.70
CA THR A 166 9.90 21.48 13.05
C THR A 166 9.12 21.21 11.73
N CYS A 167 8.40 22.23 11.26
CA CYS A 167 7.71 22.20 9.96
C CYS A 167 8.64 21.76 8.81
N LEU A 168 9.94 22.05 8.93
CA LEU A 168 10.98 21.63 7.98
C LEU A 168 11.15 20.11 7.91
N GLN A 169 11.02 19.41 9.05
CA GLN A 169 11.17 17.95 9.12
C GLN A 169 9.91 17.24 8.59
N ALA A 170 8.74 17.81 8.81
CA ALA A 170 7.50 17.32 8.17
C ALA A 170 7.59 17.40 6.65
N ALA A 171 8.12 18.48 6.09
CA ALA A 171 8.35 18.61 4.66
C ALA A 171 9.36 17.59 4.13
N HIS A 172 10.42 17.29 4.87
CA HIS A 172 11.39 16.25 4.47
C HIS A 172 10.75 14.86 4.44
N LEU A 173 9.93 14.50 5.44
CA LEU A 173 9.22 13.21 5.43
C LEU A 173 8.26 13.11 4.24
N GLN A 174 7.52 14.19 3.92
CA GLN A 174 6.64 14.22 2.76
C GLN A 174 7.40 14.09 1.43
N ARG A 175 8.57 14.74 1.31
CA ARG A 175 9.45 14.59 0.14
C ARG A 175 10.00 13.17 0.03
N LEU A 176 10.42 12.57 1.15
CA LEU A 176 10.86 11.18 1.19
C LEU A 176 9.73 10.25 0.73
N ALA A 177 8.51 10.47 1.24
CA ALA A 177 7.32 9.76 0.81
C ALA A 177 7.08 9.90 -0.70
N ALA A 178 7.15 11.11 -1.23
CA ALA A 178 7.01 11.36 -2.66
C ALA A 178 8.09 10.66 -3.49
N CYS A 179 9.34 10.65 -3.03
CA CYS A 179 10.42 9.90 -3.70
C CYS A 179 10.14 8.40 -3.72
N VAL A 180 9.72 7.81 -2.59
CA VAL A 180 9.37 6.39 -2.51
C VAL A 180 8.24 6.06 -3.50
N LEU A 181 7.16 6.86 -3.51
CA LEU A 181 6.06 6.67 -4.46
C LEU A 181 6.51 6.80 -5.92
N SER A 182 7.40 7.75 -6.22
CA SER A 182 7.94 7.94 -7.58
C SER A 182 8.76 6.74 -8.03
N VAL A 183 9.60 6.17 -7.16
CA VAL A 183 10.37 4.95 -7.45
C VAL A 183 9.44 3.77 -7.74
N PHE A 184 8.37 3.59 -6.94
CA PHE A 184 7.38 2.55 -7.20
C PHE A 184 6.62 2.77 -8.51
N ALA A 185 6.20 4.02 -8.80
CA ALA A 185 5.54 4.36 -10.06
C ALA A 185 6.42 4.05 -11.27
N PHE A 186 7.70 4.44 -11.20
CA PHE A 186 8.67 4.15 -12.26
C PHE A 186 8.90 2.65 -12.43
N GLY A 187 9.11 1.90 -11.34
CA GLY A 187 9.28 0.45 -11.37
C GLY A 187 8.10 -0.28 -12.00
N LEU A 188 6.85 0.16 -11.70
CA LEU A 188 5.65 -0.39 -12.33
C LEU A 188 5.59 -0.08 -13.83
N LEU A 189 5.88 1.15 -14.24
CA LEU A 189 5.92 1.51 -15.66
C LEU A 189 6.99 0.72 -16.40
N TRP A 190 8.19 0.61 -15.84
CA TRP A 190 9.25 -0.21 -16.39
C TRP A 190 8.83 -1.67 -16.59
N SER A 191 8.17 -2.27 -15.57
CA SER A 191 7.67 -3.64 -15.65
C SER A 191 6.46 -3.82 -16.59
N ALA A 192 5.83 -2.73 -17.02
CA ALA A 192 4.71 -2.73 -17.95
C ALA A 192 5.16 -2.59 -19.42
N LEU A 193 6.40 -2.14 -19.66
CA LEU A 193 6.95 -2.06 -21.01
C LEU A 193 7.20 -3.48 -21.53
N PRO A 194 6.86 -3.75 -22.81
CA PRO A 194 7.23 -5.02 -23.43
C PRO A 194 8.75 -5.07 -23.50
N VAL A 195 9.36 -5.93 -22.68
CA VAL A 195 10.78 -6.26 -22.84
C VAL A 195 10.85 -7.11 -24.10
N GLY A 196 11.15 -6.47 -25.21
CA GLY A 196 11.44 -7.17 -26.45
C GLY A 196 12.74 -7.96 -26.27
N PHE A 197 12.62 -9.28 -26.15
CA PHE A 197 13.64 -10.27 -26.45
C PHE A 197 13.09 -11.19 -27.52
#